data_6f6ee53f5e41f052de1d8822ae04768f
#
_entry.id   6f6ee53f5e41f052de1d8822ae04768f
#
_cell.length_a   1.000
_cell.length_b   1.000
_cell.length_c   1.000
_cell.angle_alpha   90.00
_cell.angle_beta   90.00
_cell.angle_gamma   90.00
#
_symmetry.space_group_name_H-M   'P 1'
#
loop_
_entity.id
_entity.type
_entity.pdbx_description
1 polymer ?
#
loop_
_entity_poly.entity_id
_entity_poly.type
_entity_poly.pdbx_seq_one_letter_code
_entity_poly.pdbx_strand_id
1 'polypeptide(L)'
;MSRATRLVLLLCAMVQLPLAASGEAFDWSVGAYGGQYYDTEPAGFTQGKAGFSEQYMLALTASKTLWRSRTLPLSVELDGMLGQQSGVASLTEIAVVPVLRWSGFPWNATVQTDLRLGPLGVSHTSSVSPLERGTYGQGSQTLNFLLVELAFSRPTQQAEEIFLRLHHRCAIYDLLNDYGANGEDFLAFGYRHRF
;
A
#
# COMPACT_ATOMS: atom_id res chain seq x y z
N MET A 1 -1.43 12.48 -36.78
CA MET A 1 -1.84 12.32 -35.37
C MET A 1 -0.59 12.08 -34.53
N SER A 2 -0.33 12.94 -33.56
CA SER A 2 0.87 12.87 -32.71
C SER A 2 0.77 11.70 -31.71
N ARG A 3 1.93 11.21 -31.22
CA ARG A 3 1.95 10.14 -30.22
C ARG A 3 1.20 10.53 -28.92
N ALA A 4 1.18 11.81 -28.59
CA ALA A 4 0.43 12.36 -27.46
C ALA A 4 -1.10 12.23 -27.64
N THR A 5 -1.62 12.41 -28.85
CA THR A 5 -3.06 12.27 -29.16
C THR A 5 -3.53 10.82 -29.01
N ARG A 6 -2.65 9.85 -29.30
CA ARG A 6 -2.97 8.41 -29.13
C ARG A 6 -2.97 7.99 -27.66
N LEU A 7 -2.12 8.60 -26.83
CA LEU A 7 -2.07 8.31 -25.39
C LEU A 7 -3.30 8.85 -24.66
N VAL A 8 -3.77 10.05 -25.03
CA VAL A 8 -4.99 10.65 -24.46
C VAL A 8 -6.25 9.87 -24.87
N LEU A 9 -6.31 9.36 -26.11
CA LEU A 9 -7.43 8.53 -26.56
C LEU A 9 -7.45 7.15 -25.86
N LEU A 10 -6.30 6.58 -25.54
CA LEU A 10 -6.20 5.33 -24.76
C LEU A 10 -6.61 5.53 -23.28
N LEU A 11 -6.28 6.67 -22.67
CA LEU A 11 -6.76 7.01 -21.32
C LEU A 11 -8.29 7.27 -21.28
N CYS A 12 -8.85 7.93 -22.31
CA CYS A 12 -10.29 8.16 -22.39
C CYS A 12 -11.10 6.88 -22.69
N ALA A 13 -10.53 5.89 -23.37
CA ALA A 13 -11.20 4.61 -23.63
C ALA A 13 -11.36 3.72 -22.36
N MET A 14 -10.61 3.99 -21.30
CA MET A 14 -10.73 3.26 -20.03
C MET A 14 -11.91 3.72 -19.15
N VAL A 15 -12.64 4.74 -19.53
CA VAL A 15 -13.73 5.33 -18.71
C VAL A 15 -15.12 4.73 -19.04
N GLN A 16 -15.23 3.85 -20.02
CA GLN A 16 -16.49 3.12 -20.25
C GLN A 16 -16.50 1.81 -19.45
N LEU A 17 -16.63 1.94 -18.13
CA LEU A 17 -16.80 0.79 -17.25
C LEU A 17 -18.29 0.40 -17.20
N PRO A 18 -18.63 -0.89 -17.41
CA PRO A 18 -19.95 -1.37 -17.07
C PRO A 18 -20.16 -1.19 -15.56
N LEU A 19 -21.31 -0.65 -15.17
CA LEU A 19 -21.79 -0.74 -13.78
C LEU A 19 -21.95 -2.22 -13.47
N ALA A 20 -20.92 -2.83 -12.93
CA ALA A 20 -20.93 -4.25 -12.59
C ALA A 20 -20.93 -4.41 -11.08
N ALA A 21 -21.92 -5.15 -10.66
CA ALA A 21 -22.04 -5.92 -9.44
C ALA A 21 -21.88 -5.14 -8.13
N SER A 22 -22.98 -5.03 -7.40
CA SER A 22 -23.00 -4.92 -5.96
C SER A 22 -22.25 -6.12 -5.35
N GLY A 23 -20.93 -6.00 -5.22
CA GLY A 23 -20.16 -6.93 -4.39
C GLY A 23 -20.68 -6.87 -2.97
N GLU A 24 -20.53 -7.96 -2.23
CA GLU A 24 -20.86 -8.01 -0.81
C GLU A 24 -20.23 -6.81 -0.09
N ALA A 25 -21.01 -6.15 0.75
CA ALA A 25 -20.57 -4.94 1.44
C ALA A 25 -19.85 -5.34 2.74
N PHE A 26 -18.54 -5.58 2.67
CA PHE A 26 -17.72 -5.86 3.85
C PHE A 26 -17.33 -4.56 4.54
N ASP A 27 -17.61 -4.44 5.82
CA ASP A 27 -17.25 -3.24 6.60
C ASP A 27 -15.90 -3.35 7.28
N TRP A 28 -15.46 -4.55 7.60
CA TRP A 28 -14.22 -4.83 8.29
C TRP A 28 -13.35 -5.82 7.51
N SER A 29 -12.08 -5.76 7.76
CA SER A 29 -11.15 -6.80 7.37
C SER A 29 -10.03 -6.96 8.38
N VAL A 30 -9.49 -8.18 8.47
CA VAL A 30 -8.28 -8.50 9.22
C VAL A 30 -7.36 -9.32 8.33
N GLY A 31 -6.07 -9.14 8.49
CA GLY A 31 -5.09 -9.83 7.67
C GLY A 31 -3.69 -9.83 8.26
N ALA A 32 -2.79 -10.48 7.53
CA ALA A 32 -1.37 -10.49 7.83
C ALA A 32 -0.57 -10.38 6.54
N TYR A 33 0.63 -9.81 6.62
CA TYR A 33 1.56 -9.78 5.51
C TYR A 33 3.00 -9.91 5.98
N GLY A 34 3.84 -10.46 5.09
CA GLY A 34 5.29 -10.49 5.26
C GLY A 34 5.95 -9.79 4.09
N GLY A 35 7.06 -9.11 4.34
CA GLY A 35 7.79 -8.36 3.34
C GLY A 35 9.29 -8.37 3.57
N GLN A 36 10.01 -8.01 2.51
CA GLN A 36 11.44 -7.81 2.53
C GLN A 36 11.77 -6.40 2.06
N TYR A 37 12.72 -5.78 2.74
CA TYR A 37 13.22 -4.46 2.39
C TYR A 37 13.96 -4.49 1.05
N TYR A 38 13.76 -3.44 0.24
CA TYR A 38 14.54 -3.18 -0.95
C TYR A 38 15.09 -1.75 -0.93
N ASP A 39 16.31 -1.58 -1.45
CA ASP A 39 17.15 -0.40 -1.26
C ASP A 39 17.02 0.65 -2.37
N THR A 40 15.84 0.80 -2.96
CA THR A 40 15.61 1.80 -4.00
C THR A 40 14.25 2.45 -3.86
N GLU A 41 14.10 3.65 -4.40
CA GLU A 41 12.79 4.28 -4.51
C GLU A 41 11.82 3.44 -5.36
N PRO A 42 10.50 3.56 -5.18
CA PRO A 42 9.49 2.80 -5.93
C PRO A 42 9.67 2.85 -7.46
N ALA A 43 10.16 3.99 -7.99
CA ALA A 43 10.49 4.14 -9.41
C ALA A 43 11.68 3.26 -9.84
N GLY A 44 12.66 3.05 -8.98
CA GLY A 44 13.80 2.18 -9.24
C GLY A 44 13.41 0.70 -9.28
N PHE A 45 12.43 0.29 -8.46
CA PHE A 45 11.91 -1.05 -8.47
C PHE A 45 11.35 -1.44 -9.85
N THR A 46 10.54 -0.55 -10.46
CA THR A 46 9.97 -0.80 -11.79
C THR A 46 11.02 -0.85 -12.91
N GLN A 47 12.23 -0.34 -12.65
CA GLN A 47 13.37 -0.38 -13.57
C GLN A 47 14.31 -1.57 -13.31
N GLY A 48 13.98 -2.46 -12.38
CA GLY A 48 14.81 -3.62 -12.03
C GLY A 48 16.11 -3.25 -11.31
N LYS A 49 16.19 -2.09 -10.65
CA LYS A 49 17.36 -1.60 -9.92
C LYS A 49 17.33 -1.91 -8.43
N ALA A 50 16.27 -2.55 -7.94
CA ALA A 50 16.11 -2.87 -6.53
C ALA A 50 17.06 -3.98 -6.10
N GLY A 51 17.85 -3.71 -5.06
CA GLY A 51 18.57 -4.72 -4.29
C GLY A 51 17.77 -5.07 -3.04
N PHE A 52 17.55 -6.35 -2.77
CA PHE A 52 16.91 -6.79 -1.53
C PHE A 52 17.95 -6.93 -0.43
N SER A 53 17.66 -6.40 0.76
CA SER A 53 18.50 -6.50 1.95
C SER A 53 17.93 -7.50 2.95
N GLU A 54 18.77 -7.95 3.89
CA GLU A 54 18.38 -8.88 4.97
C GLU A 54 17.60 -8.17 6.09
N GLN A 55 16.59 -7.42 5.71
CA GLN A 55 15.61 -6.83 6.62
C GLN A 55 14.22 -7.28 6.21
N TYR A 56 13.49 -7.85 7.14
CA TYR A 56 12.20 -8.48 6.93
C TYR A 56 11.15 -7.85 7.85
N MET A 57 9.90 -7.90 7.42
CA MET A 57 8.75 -7.45 8.19
C MET A 57 7.70 -8.56 8.23
N LEU A 58 7.08 -8.75 9.38
CA LEU A 58 5.83 -9.48 9.56
C LEU A 58 4.84 -8.57 10.27
N ALA A 59 3.63 -8.42 9.72
CA ALA A 59 2.63 -7.50 10.26
C ALA A 59 1.22 -8.10 10.24
N LEU A 60 0.44 -7.70 11.25
CA LEU A 60 -1.01 -7.85 11.29
C LEU A 60 -1.65 -6.54 10.83
N THR A 61 -2.76 -6.60 10.12
CA THR A 61 -3.51 -5.43 9.66
C THR A 61 -5.01 -5.61 9.91
N ALA A 62 -5.66 -4.49 10.20
CA ALA A 62 -7.11 -4.42 10.30
C ALA A 62 -7.59 -3.15 9.58
N SER A 63 -8.67 -3.27 8.82
CA SER A 63 -9.25 -2.11 8.13
C SER A 63 -10.74 -2.01 8.40
N LYS A 64 -11.23 -0.77 8.42
CA LYS A 64 -12.66 -0.45 8.48
C LYS A 64 -13.05 0.42 7.31
N THR A 65 -14.10 0.05 6.58
CA THR A 65 -14.70 0.91 5.57
C THR A 65 -15.46 2.04 6.25
N LEU A 66 -15.09 3.28 5.93
CA LEU A 66 -15.69 4.50 6.46
C LEU A 66 -16.77 5.06 5.53
N TRP A 67 -16.58 4.87 4.23
CA TRP A 67 -17.48 5.41 3.22
C TRP A 67 -17.41 4.57 1.93
N ARG A 68 -18.55 4.48 1.22
CA ARG A 68 -18.65 3.89 -0.13
C ARG A 68 -19.41 4.82 -1.05
N SER A 69 -18.90 4.97 -2.27
CA SER A 69 -19.63 5.64 -3.33
C SER A 69 -20.83 4.82 -3.77
N ARG A 70 -21.93 5.49 -4.09
CA ARG A 70 -23.15 4.86 -4.65
C ARG A 70 -23.08 4.70 -6.17
N THR A 71 -22.17 5.41 -6.83
CA THR A 71 -22.11 5.50 -8.30
C THR A 71 -20.79 5.01 -8.88
N LEU A 72 -19.73 4.98 -8.07
CA LEU A 72 -18.40 4.58 -8.49
C LEU A 72 -17.95 3.34 -7.69
N PRO A 73 -17.12 2.48 -8.26
CA PRO A 73 -16.51 1.37 -7.55
C PRO A 73 -15.37 1.86 -6.62
N LEU A 74 -15.73 2.74 -5.68
CA LEU A 74 -14.80 3.49 -4.84
C LEU A 74 -15.26 3.48 -3.40
N SER A 75 -14.34 3.20 -2.47
CA SER A 75 -14.56 3.34 -1.04
C SER A 75 -13.36 3.98 -0.34
N VAL A 76 -13.61 4.51 0.86
CA VAL A 76 -12.60 5.01 1.79
C VAL A 76 -12.57 4.08 2.99
N GLU A 77 -11.38 3.64 3.34
CA GLU A 77 -11.11 2.76 4.48
C GLU A 77 -10.14 3.46 5.44
N LEU A 78 -10.14 3.04 6.69
CA LEU A 78 -9.06 3.31 7.64
C LEU A 78 -8.33 1.98 7.86
N ASP A 79 -7.05 1.93 7.52
CA ASP A 79 -6.19 0.75 7.70
C ASP A 79 -5.24 1.01 8.87
N GLY A 80 -5.15 0.05 9.78
CA GLY A 80 -4.21 0.04 10.87
C GLY A 80 -3.34 -1.20 10.82
N MET A 81 -2.08 -1.10 11.27
CA MET A 81 -1.18 -2.23 11.31
C MET A 81 -0.32 -2.26 12.57
N LEU A 82 0.09 -3.46 12.96
CA LEU A 82 1.11 -3.74 13.96
C LEU A 82 2.11 -4.72 13.34
N GLY A 83 3.36 -4.31 13.21
CA GLY A 83 4.42 -5.07 12.57
C GLY A 83 5.64 -5.26 13.47
N GLN A 84 6.37 -6.32 13.18
CA GLN A 84 7.70 -6.61 13.72
C GLN A 84 8.67 -6.70 12.56
N GLN A 85 9.71 -5.88 12.61
CA GLN A 85 10.84 -5.93 11.69
C GLN A 85 11.97 -6.74 12.32
N SER A 86 12.77 -7.44 11.50
CA SER A 86 13.91 -8.25 11.92
C SER A 86 14.96 -8.35 10.81
N GLY A 87 16.21 -8.54 11.20
CA GLY A 87 17.37 -8.62 10.29
C GLY A 87 18.43 -7.61 10.68
N VAL A 88 18.67 -6.58 9.88
CA VAL A 88 19.61 -5.49 10.17
C VAL A 88 19.25 -4.78 11.49
N ALA A 89 17.95 -4.61 11.72
CA ALA A 89 17.42 -4.07 12.97
C ALA A 89 16.17 -4.84 13.42
N SER A 90 15.95 -4.88 14.75
CA SER A 90 14.72 -5.41 15.33
C SER A 90 13.89 -4.26 15.86
N LEU A 91 12.72 -4.02 15.24
CA LEU A 91 11.84 -2.89 15.53
C LEU A 91 10.39 -3.36 15.56
N THR A 92 9.61 -2.82 16.49
CA THR A 92 8.15 -2.89 16.41
C THR A 92 7.63 -1.62 15.74
N GLU A 93 6.68 -1.77 14.86
CA GLU A 93 6.04 -0.67 14.11
C GLU A 93 4.54 -0.71 14.28
N ILE A 94 3.94 0.46 14.50
CA ILE A 94 2.50 0.68 14.41
C ILE A 94 2.24 1.74 13.35
N ALA A 95 1.20 1.55 12.54
CA ALA A 95 0.80 2.57 11.56
C ALA A 95 -0.71 2.64 11.43
N VAL A 96 -1.18 3.81 10.99
CA VAL A 96 -2.56 4.06 10.60
C VAL A 96 -2.59 4.93 9.35
N VAL A 97 -3.47 4.59 8.41
CA VAL A 97 -3.56 5.28 7.13
C VAL A 97 -5.00 5.28 6.58
N PRO A 98 -5.52 6.44 6.15
CA PRO A 98 -6.70 6.50 5.32
C PRO A 98 -6.39 5.96 3.92
N VAL A 99 -7.22 5.06 3.44
CA VAL A 99 -7.02 4.32 2.18
C VAL A 99 -8.18 4.56 1.24
N LEU A 100 -7.86 4.92 0.01
CA LEU A 100 -8.78 4.92 -1.11
C LEU A 100 -8.73 3.56 -1.79
N ARG A 101 -9.87 2.85 -1.86
CA ARG A 101 -10.00 1.56 -2.54
C ARG A 101 -10.79 1.72 -3.82
N TRP A 102 -10.20 1.33 -4.94
CA TRP A 102 -10.81 1.28 -6.27
C TRP A 102 -11.00 -0.16 -6.72
N SER A 103 -12.25 -0.54 -7.05
CA SER A 103 -12.63 -1.90 -7.45
C SER A 103 -13.17 -1.96 -8.90
N GLY A 104 -12.81 -0.99 -9.74
CA GLY A 104 -13.38 -0.82 -11.08
C GLY A 104 -12.52 -1.36 -12.23
N PHE A 105 -11.90 -2.52 -12.08
CA PHE A 105 -11.10 -3.09 -13.16
C PHE A 105 -11.97 -3.85 -14.19
N PRO A 106 -11.68 -3.75 -15.49
CA PRO A 106 -12.49 -4.36 -16.54
C PRO A 106 -12.49 -5.89 -16.54
N TRP A 107 -11.53 -6.52 -15.88
CA TRP A 107 -11.40 -7.98 -15.77
C TRP A 107 -11.95 -8.58 -14.48
N ASN A 108 -12.63 -7.78 -13.64
CA ASN A 108 -13.13 -8.22 -12.32
C ASN A 108 -14.17 -9.37 -12.41
N ALA A 109 -14.74 -9.61 -13.59
CA ALA A 109 -15.54 -10.80 -13.83
C ALA A 109 -14.75 -12.12 -13.78
N THR A 110 -13.43 -12.06 -14.02
CA THR A 110 -12.52 -13.22 -14.02
C THR A 110 -11.72 -13.31 -12.72
N VAL A 111 -11.11 -12.19 -12.33
CA VAL A 111 -10.34 -12.05 -11.09
C VAL A 111 -10.70 -10.70 -10.48
N GLN A 112 -11.38 -10.72 -9.34
CA GLN A 112 -11.65 -9.49 -8.61
C GLN A 112 -10.33 -8.85 -8.22
N THR A 113 -10.10 -7.63 -8.67
CA THR A 113 -8.88 -6.86 -8.41
C THR A 113 -9.26 -5.54 -7.79
N ASP A 114 -8.58 -5.18 -6.71
CA ASP A 114 -8.76 -3.90 -6.04
C ASP A 114 -7.41 -3.19 -5.91
N LEU A 115 -7.37 -1.91 -6.23
CA LEU A 115 -6.24 -1.04 -5.94
C LEU A 115 -6.55 -0.27 -4.66
N ARG A 116 -5.64 -0.33 -3.69
CA ARG A 116 -5.72 0.42 -2.44
C ARG A 116 -4.56 1.40 -2.36
N LEU A 117 -4.86 2.68 -2.13
CA LEU A 117 -3.90 3.77 -2.08
C LEU A 117 -4.08 4.54 -0.77
N GLY A 118 -3.05 4.56 0.05
CA GLY A 118 -3.00 5.30 1.32
C GLY A 118 -1.76 6.19 1.36
N PRO A 119 -1.77 7.40 0.76
CA PRO A 119 -0.58 8.23 0.67
C PRO A 119 -0.23 9.01 1.95
N LEU A 120 -1.19 9.19 2.85
CA LEU A 120 -1.09 10.10 3.99
C LEU A 120 -1.39 9.38 5.31
N GLY A 121 -0.59 8.39 5.63
CA GLY A 121 -0.62 7.70 6.92
C GLY A 121 0.43 8.22 7.89
N VAL A 122 0.39 7.68 9.09
CA VAL A 122 1.42 7.88 10.12
C VAL A 122 1.89 6.52 10.59
N SER A 123 3.19 6.36 10.69
CA SER A 123 3.85 5.19 11.25
C SER A 123 4.78 5.61 12.38
N HIS A 124 4.86 4.78 13.42
CA HIS A 124 5.77 4.95 14.55
C HIS A 124 6.49 3.65 14.85
N THR A 125 7.83 3.73 14.97
CA THR A 125 8.69 2.59 15.31
C THR A 125 9.23 2.70 16.72
N SER A 126 9.51 1.56 17.34
CA SER A 126 10.05 1.48 18.72
C SER A 126 11.43 2.12 18.88
N SER A 127 12.19 2.25 17.79
CA SER A 127 13.44 3.03 17.72
C SER A 127 13.68 3.49 16.30
N VAL A 128 14.60 4.43 16.09
CA VAL A 128 14.99 4.89 14.75
C VAL A 128 15.67 3.77 13.99
N SER A 129 15.13 3.41 12.82
CA SER A 129 15.75 2.41 11.95
C SER A 129 17.11 2.89 11.44
N PRO A 130 18.14 2.04 11.46
CA PRO A 130 19.43 2.38 10.85
C PRO A 130 19.32 2.55 9.33
N LEU A 131 18.30 2.00 8.68
CA LEU A 131 18.04 2.11 7.24
C LEU A 131 17.40 3.46 6.84
N GLU A 132 16.81 4.17 7.81
CA GLU A 132 16.16 5.48 7.62
C GLU A 132 17.00 6.67 8.08
N ARG A 133 18.28 6.46 8.41
CA ARG A 133 19.15 7.52 8.88
C ARG A 133 19.62 8.41 7.74
N GLY A 134 19.44 9.72 7.91
CA GLY A 134 19.93 10.73 7.00
C GLY A 134 21.44 10.97 7.12
N THR A 135 21.91 12.03 6.47
CA THR A 135 23.34 12.37 6.25
C THR A 135 24.17 12.41 7.53
N TYR A 136 23.59 12.75 8.67
CA TYR A 136 24.31 12.84 9.97
C TYR A 136 23.92 11.74 10.94
N GLY A 137 23.37 10.62 10.45
CA GLY A 137 22.90 9.53 11.29
C GLY A 137 21.64 9.85 12.09
N GLN A 138 21.01 10.97 11.84
CA GLN A 138 19.74 11.38 12.42
C GLN A 138 18.60 10.67 11.74
N GLY A 139 17.49 10.47 12.45
CA GLY A 139 16.28 9.88 11.94
C GLY A 139 15.11 10.14 12.86
N SER A 140 13.94 9.67 12.50
CA SER A 140 12.71 9.85 13.27
C SER A 140 12.00 8.52 13.48
N GLN A 141 11.48 8.29 14.68
CA GLN A 141 10.60 7.16 14.95
C GLN A 141 9.22 7.34 14.29
N THR A 142 8.77 8.58 14.10
CA THR A 142 7.47 8.89 13.50
C THR A 142 7.68 9.46 12.12
N LEU A 143 7.16 8.76 11.11
CA LEU A 143 7.25 9.13 9.71
C LEU A 143 5.89 9.00 9.04
N ASN A 144 5.78 9.52 7.82
CA ASN A 144 4.65 9.23 6.95
C ASN A 144 4.64 7.76 6.58
N PHE A 145 3.46 7.19 6.56
CA PHE A 145 3.21 5.85 6.05
C PHE A 145 2.43 5.94 4.74
N LEU A 146 3.04 5.43 3.66
CA LEU A 146 2.41 5.31 2.36
C LEU A 146 2.16 3.84 2.06
N LEU A 147 0.92 3.54 1.67
CA LEU A 147 0.46 2.22 1.28
C LEU A 147 0.01 2.24 -0.17
N VAL A 148 0.59 1.37 -0.99
CA VAL A 148 0.07 1.01 -2.31
C VAL A 148 -0.13 -0.50 -2.33
N GLU A 149 -1.33 -0.96 -2.67
CA GLU A 149 -1.66 -2.37 -2.60
C GLU A 149 -2.54 -2.79 -3.77
N LEU A 150 -2.23 -3.93 -4.36
CA LEU A 150 -3.11 -4.66 -5.27
C LEU A 150 -3.62 -5.91 -4.55
N ALA A 151 -4.93 -5.99 -4.36
CA ALA A 151 -5.60 -7.13 -3.75
C ALA A 151 -6.37 -7.91 -4.81
N PHE A 152 -6.38 -9.23 -4.65
CA PHE A 152 -7.00 -10.16 -5.58
C PHE A 152 -7.86 -11.15 -4.82
N SER A 153 -9.07 -11.40 -5.34
CA SER A 153 -9.98 -12.43 -4.83
C SER A 153 -10.72 -13.13 -5.97
N ARG A 154 -11.38 -14.23 -5.64
CA ARG A 154 -12.29 -14.87 -6.59
C ARG A 154 -13.59 -14.06 -6.67
N PRO A 155 -14.18 -13.84 -7.85
CA PRO A 155 -15.44 -13.10 -7.98
C PRO A 155 -16.58 -13.68 -7.13
N THR A 156 -16.56 -15.00 -6.89
CA THR A 156 -17.56 -15.73 -6.09
C THR A 156 -17.20 -15.85 -4.60
N GLN A 157 -16.01 -15.39 -4.19
CA GLN A 157 -15.51 -15.52 -2.81
C GLN A 157 -14.68 -14.29 -2.47
N GLN A 158 -15.32 -13.12 -2.45
CA GLN A 158 -14.65 -11.83 -2.26
C GLN A 158 -14.25 -11.55 -0.81
N ALA A 159 -14.65 -12.39 0.13
CA ALA A 159 -14.22 -12.29 1.52
C ALA A 159 -12.72 -12.61 1.70
N GLU A 160 -12.16 -13.43 0.83
CA GLU A 160 -10.78 -13.91 0.92
C GLU A 160 -9.91 -13.18 -0.11
N GLU A 161 -8.95 -12.38 0.34
CA GLU A 161 -8.06 -11.63 -0.51
C GLU A 161 -6.61 -12.04 -0.27
N ILE A 162 -5.86 -12.26 -1.35
CA ILE A 162 -4.40 -12.19 -1.33
C ILE A 162 -3.99 -10.81 -1.86
N PHE A 163 -2.90 -10.27 -1.37
CA PHE A 163 -2.47 -8.95 -1.81
C PHE A 163 -0.95 -8.81 -1.91
N LEU A 164 -0.53 -7.94 -2.82
CA LEU A 164 0.82 -7.43 -2.94
C LEU A 164 0.81 -5.99 -2.45
N ARG A 165 1.68 -5.64 -1.50
CA ARG A 165 1.74 -4.33 -0.85
C ARG A 165 3.12 -3.72 -0.97
N LEU A 166 3.18 -2.48 -1.37
CA LEU A 166 4.29 -1.59 -1.11
C LEU A 166 4.01 -0.91 0.24
N HIS A 167 4.86 -1.18 1.21
CA HIS A 167 4.88 -0.54 2.51
C HIS A 167 6.06 0.44 2.51
N HIS A 168 5.76 1.74 2.52
CA HIS A 168 6.75 2.79 2.42
C HIS A 168 6.65 3.76 3.58
N ARG A 169 7.78 4.08 4.19
CA ARG A 169 7.91 5.11 5.22
C ARG A 169 8.83 6.21 4.72
N CYS A 170 8.46 7.48 4.90
CA CYS A 170 9.28 8.60 4.48
C CYS A 170 8.99 9.89 5.28
N ALA A 171 9.87 10.87 5.14
CA ALA A 171 9.73 12.19 5.74
C ALA A 171 8.78 13.13 4.98
N ILE A 172 8.19 12.73 3.86
CA ILE A 172 7.40 13.58 2.94
C ILE A 172 8.18 14.86 2.57
N TYR A 173 9.26 14.73 1.80
CA TYR A 173 10.07 15.88 1.35
C TYR A 173 10.43 16.83 2.51
N ASP A 174 10.92 16.26 3.63
CA ASP A 174 11.31 16.97 4.85
C ASP A 174 10.17 17.69 5.61
N LEU A 175 8.92 17.44 5.26
CA LEU A 175 7.77 18.03 5.96
C LEU A 175 7.66 17.56 7.42
N LEU A 176 8.00 16.29 7.70
CA LEU A 176 7.96 15.72 9.05
C LEU A 176 9.28 15.84 9.79
N ASN A 177 10.39 15.92 9.09
CA ASN A 177 11.71 16.22 9.62
C ASN A 177 12.63 16.69 8.49
N ASP A 178 13.70 17.43 8.83
CA ASP A 178 14.69 17.99 7.92
C ASP A 178 16.04 17.25 7.95
N TYR A 179 16.05 16.01 8.43
CA TYR A 179 17.29 15.24 8.58
C TYR A 179 17.76 14.56 7.30
N GLY A 180 17.04 14.72 6.19
CA GLY A 180 17.30 14.00 4.94
C GLY A 180 17.23 12.49 5.11
N ALA A 181 16.37 12.02 6.03
CA ALA A 181 16.19 10.60 6.29
C ALA A 181 15.61 9.91 5.06
N ASN A 182 16.30 8.87 4.58
CA ASN A 182 15.78 8.01 3.54
C ASN A 182 14.56 7.25 4.06
N GLY A 183 13.66 6.92 3.15
CA GLY A 183 12.52 6.07 3.47
C GLY A 183 12.92 4.61 3.65
N GLU A 184 12.03 3.85 4.23
CA GLU A 184 12.14 2.40 4.34
C GLU A 184 11.05 1.76 3.47
N ASP A 185 11.46 0.90 2.53
CA ASP A 185 10.59 0.29 1.53
C ASP A 185 10.56 -1.22 1.69
N PHE A 186 9.36 -1.77 1.95
CA PHE A 186 9.14 -3.21 1.93
C PHE A 186 8.19 -3.59 0.80
N LEU A 187 8.61 -4.56 -0.01
CA LEU A 187 7.70 -5.29 -0.87
C LEU A 187 7.14 -6.47 -0.08
N ALA A 188 5.83 -6.49 0.10
CA ALA A 188 5.16 -7.42 0.98
C ALA A 188 4.06 -8.19 0.24
N PHE A 189 3.86 -9.43 0.66
CA PHE A 189 2.75 -10.28 0.24
C PHE A 189 1.92 -10.65 1.46
N GLY A 190 0.59 -10.68 1.32
CA GLY A 190 -0.30 -10.94 2.44
C GLY A 190 -1.61 -11.59 2.06
N TYR A 191 -2.34 -11.91 3.11
CA TYR A 191 -3.70 -12.46 3.05
C TYR A 191 -4.60 -11.66 3.99
N ARG A 192 -5.87 -11.50 3.58
CA ARG A 192 -6.89 -10.77 4.33
C ARG A 192 -8.23 -11.48 4.23
N HIS A 193 -8.95 -11.52 5.35
CA HIS A 193 -10.35 -11.88 5.42
C HIS A 193 -11.21 -10.64 5.65
N ARG A 194 -12.30 -10.50 4.89
CA ARG A 194 -13.29 -9.40 4.94
C ARG A 194 -14.60 -9.91 5.50
N PHE A 195 -15.27 -9.12 6.32
CA PHE A 195 -16.56 -9.47 6.95
C PHE A 195 -17.41 -8.23 7.27
#